data_ad98c42469438c438f38732ecd45b4d5
#
_entry.id   ad98c42469438c438f38732ecd45b4d5
#
_cell.length_a   1.000
_cell.length_b   1.000
_cell.length_c   1.000
_cell.angle_alpha   90.00
_cell.angle_beta   90.00
_cell.angle_gamma   90.00
#
_symmetry.space_group_name_H-M   'P 1'
#
loop_
_entity.id
_entity.type
_entity.pdbx_description
1 polymer ?
#
loop_
_entity_poly.entity_id
_entity_poly.type
_entity_poly.pdbx_seq_one_letter_code
_entity_poly.pdbx_strand_id
1 'polypeptide(L)'
;ALKDAVLRGRANGYKSDSGAAVVMDVRTGRILAMASYPTYDPNAWEKGLTVQQAKDLFSEKKSVPALNRAIQGLFAPASTFKVISVVAADKAGYDLNATYECPSQVEVGTRTFRNFDSKNQGRMNINTAIAVSCDTIWYQIAFDEWLRDGGLKAKSNRNDYFFKAAEAFKLTDRVGIDLPAESASRIADREYKKSWYEQNKDFYCNYKERAKKDQQSAFLIQLAAENCVDGDKVRAGDAVNFSIGQGDTVLTPLKLTQAYAAIANGGTIWQALVGKAIVKTDGTVVERFTPQKLGTLDVKPSTIKFLQSGLRQVVVRGTAAGVFSGFPVEISGKTGTGQVFGRNPDGSAKDDTSWFASYAPTNNPRYAVTMMIGQGGFGASTSGVGVRAIYSTLFGVTGGRVDPGATIFPEGKPPEQLPKISLVIKKKGAQ
;
A
#
# COMPACT_ATOMS: atom_id res chain seq x y z
N ALA A 1 5.88 -4.95 -16.82
CA ALA A 1 6.29 -4.07 -15.71
C ALA A 1 6.31 -4.83 -14.37
N LEU A 2 5.19 -5.42 -13.90
CA LEU A 2 5.16 -6.11 -12.59
C LEU A 2 6.12 -7.30 -12.53
N LYS A 3 6.06 -8.21 -13.52
CA LYS A 3 6.98 -9.34 -13.62
C LYS A 3 8.44 -8.88 -13.67
N ASP A 4 8.73 -7.84 -14.44
CA ASP A 4 10.09 -7.31 -14.58
C ASP A 4 10.60 -6.70 -13.27
N ALA A 5 9.72 -6.04 -12.50
CA ALA A 5 10.05 -5.54 -11.17
C ALA A 5 10.37 -6.68 -10.19
N VAL A 6 9.60 -7.78 -10.22
CA VAL A 6 9.92 -8.99 -9.44
C VAL A 6 11.28 -9.57 -9.83
N LEU A 7 11.54 -9.73 -11.13
CA LEU A 7 12.82 -10.25 -11.63
C LEU A 7 13.98 -9.32 -11.26
N ARG A 8 13.76 -8.01 -11.31
CA ARG A 8 14.76 -7.02 -10.85
C ARG A 8 15.05 -7.14 -9.36
N GLY A 9 14.03 -7.34 -8.52
CA GLY A 9 14.25 -7.60 -7.09
C GLY A 9 15.14 -8.82 -6.87
N ARG A 10 14.91 -9.90 -7.62
CA ARG A 10 15.78 -11.09 -7.60
C ARG A 10 17.21 -10.79 -8.04
N ALA A 11 17.37 -10.00 -9.10
CA ALA A 11 18.70 -9.58 -9.56
C ALA A 11 19.43 -8.69 -8.54
N ASN A 12 18.71 -7.98 -7.69
CA ASN A 12 19.24 -7.21 -6.58
C ASN A 12 19.52 -8.06 -5.31
N GLY A 13 19.35 -9.39 -5.38
CA GLY A 13 19.63 -10.31 -4.28
C GLY A 13 18.46 -10.58 -3.33
N TYR A 14 17.26 -10.04 -3.58
CA TYR A 14 16.06 -10.28 -2.79
C TYR A 14 15.29 -11.52 -3.26
N LYS A 15 14.50 -12.12 -2.39
CA LYS A 15 13.64 -13.27 -2.74
C LYS A 15 12.60 -12.92 -3.81
N SER A 16 11.99 -11.78 -3.71
CA SER A 16 11.04 -11.19 -4.68
C SER A 16 10.08 -12.23 -5.25
N ASP A 17 9.20 -12.75 -4.39
CA ASP A 17 8.40 -13.95 -4.72
C ASP A 17 7.03 -13.63 -5.31
N SER A 18 6.52 -12.43 -5.06
CA SER A 18 5.16 -12.04 -5.40
C SER A 18 5.02 -10.53 -5.57
N GLY A 19 3.88 -10.09 -6.10
CA GLY A 19 3.61 -8.66 -6.20
C GLY A 19 2.23 -8.33 -6.74
N ALA A 20 1.88 -7.05 -6.67
CA ALA A 20 0.68 -6.48 -7.26
C ALA A 20 0.94 -5.08 -7.79
N ALA A 21 0.21 -4.70 -8.83
CA ALA A 21 0.18 -3.35 -9.34
C ALA A 21 -1.25 -2.93 -9.66
N VAL A 22 -1.59 -1.67 -9.37
CA VAL A 22 -2.90 -1.08 -9.64
C VAL A 22 -2.71 0.27 -10.31
N VAL A 23 -3.49 0.52 -11.35
CA VAL A 23 -3.60 1.81 -12.05
C VAL A 23 -5.04 2.28 -11.99
N MET A 24 -5.29 3.43 -11.35
CA MET A 24 -6.61 4.02 -11.15
C MET A 24 -6.68 5.41 -11.79
N ASP A 25 -7.76 5.70 -12.50
CA ASP A 25 -8.09 7.08 -12.90
C ASP A 25 -8.54 7.86 -11.65
N VAL A 26 -7.79 8.90 -11.29
CA VAL A 26 -8.05 9.68 -10.07
C VAL A 26 -9.34 10.50 -10.11
N ARG A 27 -9.92 10.71 -11.30
CA ARG A 27 -11.12 11.52 -11.50
C ARG A 27 -12.40 10.72 -11.42
N THR A 28 -12.31 9.40 -11.57
CA THR A 28 -13.48 8.53 -11.73
C THR A 28 -13.43 7.27 -10.87
N GLY A 29 -12.28 6.91 -10.29
CA GLY A 29 -12.09 5.66 -9.58
C GLY A 29 -11.98 4.43 -10.50
N ARG A 30 -12.01 4.60 -11.83
CA ARG A 30 -11.89 3.48 -12.75
C ARG A 30 -10.53 2.82 -12.66
N ILE A 31 -10.55 1.50 -12.57
CA ILE A 31 -9.35 0.67 -12.63
C ILE A 31 -8.99 0.47 -14.10
N LEU A 32 -7.88 1.06 -14.52
CA LEU A 32 -7.39 0.99 -15.89
C LEU A 32 -6.52 -0.23 -16.13
N ALA A 33 -5.78 -0.65 -15.10
CA ALA A 33 -5.03 -1.88 -15.09
C ALA A 33 -4.86 -2.39 -13.65
N MET A 34 -4.88 -3.70 -13.50
CA MET A 34 -4.63 -4.36 -12.23
C MET A 34 -3.94 -5.69 -12.51
N ALA A 35 -2.84 -5.96 -11.80
CA ALA A 35 -2.05 -7.15 -11.99
C ALA A 35 -1.65 -7.78 -10.65
N SER A 36 -1.59 -9.10 -10.63
CA SER A 36 -1.05 -9.91 -9.53
C SER A 36 0.01 -10.87 -10.06
N TYR A 37 1.07 -11.08 -9.30
CA TYR A 37 2.14 -12.02 -9.60
C TYR A 37 2.43 -12.91 -8.38
N PRO A 38 2.67 -14.21 -8.53
CA PRO A 38 2.62 -14.96 -9.79
C PRO A 38 1.21 -14.98 -10.39
N THR A 39 1.16 -15.21 -11.69
CA THR A 39 -0.10 -15.30 -12.44
C THR A 39 -0.35 -16.74 -12.90
N TYR A 40 -1.51 -16.99 -13.46
CA TYR A 40 -1.90 -18.27 -14.04
C TYR A 40 -2.69 -18.03 -15.34
N ASP A 41 -2.84 -19.08 -16.14
CA ASP A 41 -3.70 -19.04 -17.33
C ASP A 41 -5.19 -19.17 -16.90
N PRO A 42 -6.01 -18.11 -17.08
CA PRO A 42 -7.43 -18.17 -16.72
C PRO A 42 -8.22 -19.20 -17.51
N ASN A 43 -7.79 -19.59 -18.71
CA ASN A 43 -8.45 -20.62 -19.52
C ASN A 43 -8.40 -22.01 -18.88
N ALA A 44 -7.54 -22.21 -17.87
CA ALA A 44 -7.49 -23.45 -17.11
C ALA A 44 -8.83 -23.75 -16.40
N TRP A 45 -9.58 -22.70 -16.02
CA TRP A 45 -10.88 -22.85 -15.37
C TRP A 45 -11.98 -23.32 -16.33
N GLU A 46 -11.96 -22.89 -17.60
CA GLU A 46 -12.94 -23.31 -18.61
C GLU A 46 -12.84 -24.80 -18.94
N LYS A 47 -11.62 -25.33 -18.96
CA LYS A 47 -11.34 -26.73 -19.28
C LYS A 47 -11.46 -27.69 -18.09
N GLY A 48 -11.69 -27.13 -16.89
CA GLY A 48 -11.58 -27.84 -15.63
C GLY A 48 -10.12 -28.01 -15.19
N LEU A 49 -9.87 -27.81 -13.91
CA LEU A 49 -8.53 -27.94 -13.31
C LEU A 49 -8.21 -29.43 -13.07
N THR A 50 -7.01 -29.86 -13.45
CA THR A 50 -6.46 -31.11 -12.92
C THR A 50 -6.14 -30.95 -11.43
N VAL A 51 -6.05 -32.06 -10.69
CA VAL A 51 -5.66 -32.05 -9.27
C VAL A 51 -4.31 -31.35 -9.06
N GLN A 52 -3.36 -31.56 -9.98
CA GLN A 52 -2.04 -30.92 -9.87
C GLN A 52 -2.12 -29.41 -10.12
N GLN A 53 -2.88 -28.96 -11.10
CA GLN A 53 -3.11 -27.54 -11.36
C GLN A 53 -3.77 -26.85 -10.17
N ALA A 54 -4.79 -27.47 -9.56
CA ALA A 54 -5.44 -26.96 -8.35
C ALA A 54 -4.43 -26.84 -7.19
N LYS A 55 -3.64 -27.90 -6.92
CA LYS A 55 -2.58 -27.85 -5.90
C LYS A 55 -1.59 -26.71 -6.17
N ASP A 56 -1.19 -26.51 -7.41
CA ASP A 56 -0.22 -25.48 -7.79
C ASP A 56 -0.77 -24.07 -7.60
N LEU A 57 -2.04 -23.83 -7.96
CA LEU A 57 -2.69 -22.52 -7.84
C LEU A 57 -2.80 -22.03 -6.39
N PHE A 58 -2.98 -22.97 -5.44
CA PHE A 58 -3.16 -22.66 -4.02
C PHE A 58 -1.92 -22.98 -3.17
N SER A 59 -0.79 -23.31 -3.80
CA SER A 59 0.45 -23.67 -3.10
C SER A 59 1.18 -22.45 -2.55
N GLU A 60 1.45 -22.42 -1.25
CA GLU A 60 2.33 -21.41 -0.64
C GLU A 60 3.76 -21.47 -1.20
N LYS A 61 4.27 -22.68 -1.52
CA LYS A 61 5.58 -22.85 -2.15
C LYS A 61 5.69 -22.18 -3.52
N LYS A 62 4.54 -21.99 -4.20
CA LYS A 62 4.43 -21.27 -5.48
C LYS A 62 3.87 -19.85 -5.29
N SER A 63 3.88 -19.33 -4.06
CA SER A 63 3.35 -18.02 -3.71
C SER A 63 1.90 -17.83 -4.14
N VAL A 64 1.06 -18.85 -3.97
CA VAL A 64 -0.39 -18.84 -4.21
C VAL A 64 -0.80 -18.06 -5.47
N PRO A 65 -0.60 -18.59 -6.69
CA PRO A 65 -0.92 -17.87 -7.94
C PRO A 65 -2.39 -17.44 -8.07
N ALA A 66 -3.32 -18.19 -7.45
CA ALA A 66 -4.75 -17.89 -7.47
C ALA A 66 -5.13 -16.64 -6.65
N LEU A 67 -4.26 -16.18 -5.74
CA LEU A 67 -4.53 -15.02 -4.91
C LEU A 67 -4.43 -13.73 -5.73
N ASN A 68 -5.54 -13.01 -5.86
CA ASN A 68 -5.50 -11.64 -6.41
C ASN A 68 -4.95 -10.66 -5.35
N ARG A 69 -3.63 -10.49 -5.35
CA ARG A 69 -2.95 -9.66 -4.36
C ARG A 69 -3.35 -8.20 -4.37
N ALA A 70 -3.86 -7.70 -5.49
CA ALA A 70 -4.26 -6.31 -5.60
C ALA A 70 -5.45 -5.97 -4.70
N ILE A 71 -6.39 -6.90 -4.53
CA ILE A 71 -7.65 -6.70 -3.78
C ILE A 71 -7.81 -7.61 -2.56
N GLN A 72 -7.03 -8.71 -2.48
CA GLN A 72 -7.12 -9.68 -1.38
C GLN A 72 -5.88 -9.68 -0.50
N GLY A 73 -4.72 -9.33 -1.04
CA GLY A 73 -3.47 -9.32 -0.29
C GLY A 73 -3.44 -8.18 0.72
N LEU A 74 -3.11 -8.51 1.96
CA LEU A 74 -3.00 -7.57 3.08
C LEU A 74 -1.53 -7.43 3.47
N PHE A 75 -0.98 -6.23 3.33
CA PHE A 75 0.45 -5.96 3.55
C PHE A 75 0.64 -4.67 4.35
N ALA A 76 1.65 -4.64 5.22
CA ALA A 76 2.03 -3.42 5.91
C ALA A 76 2.46 -2.35 4.90
N PRO A 77 1.79 -1.17 4.86
CA PRO A 77 2.05 -0.14 3.86
C PRO A 77 3.39 0.58 4.06
N ALA A 78 4.02 0.44 5.21
CA ALA A 78 5.27 1.07 5.58
C ALA A 78 5.26 2.58 5.31
N SER A 79 6.37 3.18 4.96
CA SER A 79 6.50 4.64 4.75
C SER A 79 5.55 5.25 3.72
N THR A 80 4.82 4.46 2.92
CA THR A 80 3.72 5.02 2.10
C THR A 80 2.56 5.50 2.97
N PHE A 81 2.46 5.03 4.21
CA PHE A 81 1.47 5.45 5.20
C PHE A 81 1.75 6.85 5.78
N LYS A 82 2.94 7.40 5.64
CA LYS A 82 3.31 8.72 6.21
C LYS A 82 2.43 9.88 5.72
N VAL A 83 1.70 9.72 4.63
CA VAL A 83 0.66 10.68 4.22
C VAL A 83 -0.47 10.76 5.24
N ILE A 84 -0.79 9.66 5.91
CA ILE A 84 -1.76 9.60 7.01
C ILE A 84 -1.18 10.27 8.25
N SER A 85 0.10 10.05 8.54
CA SER A 85 0.82 10.63 9.68
C SER A 85 0.90 12.15 9.60
N VAL A 86 1.05 12.71 8.39
CA VAL A 86 0.97 14.17 8.18
C VAL A 86 -0.40 14.70 8.56
N VAL A 87 -1.47 14.01 8.16
CA VAL A 87 -2.84 14.41 8.53
C VAL A 87 -3.07 14.27 10.03
N ALA A 88 -2.51 13.23 10.66
CA ALA A 88 -2.55 13.06 12.10
C ALA A 88 -1.86 14.22 12.83
N ALA A 89 -0.66 14.59 12.40
CA ALA A 89 0.08 15.71 12.97
C ALA A 89 -0.67 17.05 12.81
N ASP A 90 -1.24 17.34 11.62
CA ASP A 90 -2.05 18.55 11.41
C ASP A 90 -3.30 18.57 12.30
N LYS A 91 -4.03 17.44 12.40
CA LYS A 91 -5.20 17.32 13.27
C LYS A 91 -4.85 17.47 14.76
N ALA A 92 -3.67 17.02 15.17
CA ALA A 92 -3.14 17.16 16.53
C ALA A 92 -2.59 18.56 16.85
N GLY A 93 -2.51 19.45 15.84
CA GLY A 93 -2.09 20.84 16.00
C GLY A 93 -0.59 21.08 15.85
N TYR A 94 0.17 20.11 15.33
CA TYR A 94 1.58 20.31 14.99
C TYR A 94 1.71 21.24 13.78
N ASP A 95 2.63 22.20 13.84
CA ASP A 95 2.94 23.08 12.69
C ASP A 95 3.75 22.29 11.64
N LEU A 96 3.13 22.01 10.51
CA LEU A 96 3.76 21.26 9.43
C LEU A 96 4.96 21.99 8.80
N ASN A 97 5.07 23.31 8.99
CA ASN A 97 6.18 24.14 8.48
C ASN A 97 7.30 24.31 9.50
N ALA A 98 7.07 23.97 10.77
CA ALA A 98 8.09 24.00 11.79
C ALA A 98 9.24 23.02 11.49
N THR A 99 10.34 23.21 12.19
CA THR A 99 11.53 22.36 12.08
C THR A 99 11.56 21.36 13.22
N TYR A 100 11.72 20.09 12.87
CA TYR A 100 11.79 18.94 13.76
C TYR A 100 13.16 18.27 13.67
N GLU A 101 13.60 17.62 14.75
CA GLU A 101 14.82 16.82 14.76
C GLU A 101 14.53 15.44 14.13
N CYS A 102 15.41 14.97 13.25
CA CYS A 102 15.42 13.61 12.71
C CYS A 102 16.67 12.86 13.19
N PRO A 103 16.76 12.49 14.50
CA PRO A 103 17.89 11.76 15.05
C PRO A 103 17.98 10.35 14.45
N SER A 104 19.14 9.69 14.61
CA SER A 104 19.31 8.31 14.15
C SER A 104 18.34 7.33 14.83
N GLN A 105 17.95 7.64 16.05
CA GLN A 105 17.04 6.81 16.87
C GLN A 105 16.31 7.62 17.93
N VAL A 106 15.22 7.05 18.43
CA VAL A 106 14.47 7.55 19.60
C VAL A 106 14.20 6.40 20.56
N GLU A 107 14.19 6.71 21.86
CA GLU A 107 13.85 5.75 22.89
C GLU A 107 12.36 5.89 23.25
N VAL A 108 11.62 4.78 23.22
CA VAL A 108 10.21 4.73 23.59
C VAL A 108 10.01 3.61 24.63
N GLY A 109 9.85 4.00 25.87
CA GLY A 109 9.90 3.08 27.00
C GLY A 109 11.30 2.44 27.10
N THR A 110 11.35 1.12 27.03
CA THR A 110 12.63 0.35 27.08
C THR A 110 13.14 -0.04 25.71
N ARG A 111 12.57 0.48 24.62
CA ARG A 111 12.92 0.08 23.24
C ARG A 111 13.47 1.25 22.44
N THR A 112 14.48 0.94 21.64
CA THR A 112 15.09 1.86 20.68
C THR A 112 14.46 1.68 19.31
N PHE A 113 13.94 2.77 18.72
CA PHE A 113 13.41 2.82 17.36
C PHE A 113 14.34 3.66 16.47
N ARG A 114 14.71 3.16 15.31
CA ARG A 114 15.71 3.76 14.42
C ARG A 114 15.13 4.17 13.09
N ASN A 115 15.75 5.20 12.47
CA ASN A 115 15.55 5.43 11.05
C ASN A 115 15.97 4.21 10.24
N PHE A 116 15.40 4.05 9.06
CA PHE A 116 15.71 2.93 8.15
C PHE A 116 17.23 2.76 7.90
N ASP A 117 17.96 3.87 7.72
CA ASP A 117 19.41 3.86 7.49
C ASP A 117 20.23 4.07 8.78
N SER A 118 19.57 4.15 9.93
CA SER A 118 20.17 4.41 11.25
C SER A 118 21.05 5.66 11.31
N LYS A 119 20.81 6.65 10.42
CA LYS A 119 21.56 7.91 10.38
C LYS A 119 20.81 9.04 11.06
N ASN A 120 21.57 9.95 11.65
CA ASN A 120 21.07 11.26 12.05
C ASN A 120 20.99 12.14 10.79
N GLN A 121 19.78 12.61 10.47
CA GLN A 121 19.51 13.43 9.29
C GLN A 121 19.34 14.93 9.64
N GLY A 122 19.55 15.29 10.93
CA GLY A 122 19.51 16.65 11.43
C GLY A 122 18.11 17.26 11.48
N ARG A 123 18.05 18.58 11.49
CA ARG A 123 16.79 19.37 11.57
C ARG A 123 16.16 19.56 10.19
N MET A 124 14.86 19.32 10.11
CA MET A 124 14.13 19.49 8.86
C MET A 124 12.64 19.77 9.11
N ASN A 125 11.98 20.39 8.14
CA ASN A 125 10.53 20.49 8.15
C ASN A 125 9.87 19.19 7.68
N ILE A 126 8.56 19.04 7.90
CA ILE A 126 7.79 17.85 7.56
C ILE A 126 7.85 17.52 6.05
N ASN A 127 7.90 18.51 5.16
CA ASN A 127 8.03 18.28 3.72
C ASN A 127 9.35 17.55 3.38
N THR A 128 10.45 17.97 3.99
CA THR A 128 11.75 17.31 3.84
C THR A 128 11.74 15.92 4.50
N ALA A 129 11.10 15.79 5.68
CA ALA A 129 10.95 14.49 6.35
C ALA A 129 10.19 13.46 5.49
N ILE A 130 9.15 13.88 4.75
CA ILE A 130 8.47 13.04 3.77
C ILE A 130 9.43 12.67 2.65
N ALA A 131 10.19 13.62 2.11
CA ALA A 131 11.10 13.43 0.98
C ALA A 131 12.18 12.39 1.29
N VAL A 132 12.86 12.52 2.43
CA VAL A 132 13.93 11.62 2.85
C VAL A 132 13.43 10.39 3.62
N SER A 133 12.12 10.36 3.89
CA SER A 133 11.47 9.28 4.64
C SER A 133 11.94 9.14 6.09
N CYS A 134 12.27 10.26 6.79
CA CYS A 134 12.57 10.23 8.22
C CYS A 134 11.49 9.45 8.98
N ASP A 135 11.87 8.52 9.85
CA ASP A 135 10.96 7.76 10.71
C ASP A 135 10.86 8.38 12.10
N THR A 136 11.96 8.84 12.65
CA THR A 136 12.08 9.24 14.06
C THR A 136 11.23 10.47 14.43
N ILE A 137 10.96 11.37 13.49
CA ILE A 137 10.00 12.46 13.69
C ILE A 137 8.60 11.89 13.98
N TRP A 138 8.17 10.91 13.20
CA TRP A 138 6.84 10.30 13.36
C TRP A 138 6.75 9.47 14.63
N TYR A 139 7.83 8.79 15.00
CA TYR A 139 7.92 8.05 16.26
C TYR A 139 7.71 8.98 17.46
N GLN A 140 8.40 10.14 17.45
CA GLN A 140 8.26 11.12 18.53
C GLN A 140 6.84 11.69 18.60
N ILE A 141 6.31 12.16 17.47
CA ILE A 141 4.92 12.70 17.41
C ILE A 141 3.91 11.64 17.89
N ALA A 142 4.03 10.40 17.43
CA ALA A 142 3.10 9.34 17.84
C ALA A 142 3.22 8.97 19.31
N PHE A 143 4.41 9.00 19.87
CA PHE A 143 4.63 8.75 21.29
C PHE A 143 4.06 9.87 22.16
N ASP A 144 4.29 11.13 21.77
CA ASP A 144 3.73 12.31 22.46
C ASP A 144 2.20 12.29 22.43
N GLU A 145 1.59 11.96 21.29
CA GLU A 145 0.14 11.84 21.14
C GLU A 145 -0.41 10.65 21.95
N TRP A 146 0.29 9.52 21.98
CA TRP A 146 -0.10 8.38 22.79
C TRP A 146 -0.10 8.73 24.29
N LEU A 147 0.89 9.48 24.77
CA LEU A 147 0.93 9.99 26.15
C LEU A 147 -0.23 10.96 26.43
N ARG A 148 -0.47 11.90 25.49
CA ARG A 148 -1.55 12.90 25.58
C ARG A 148 -2.94 12.27 25.62
N ASP A 149 -3.16 11.16 24.92
CA ASP A 149 -4.41 10.41 24.90
C ASP A 149 -4.61 9.55 26.16
N GLY A 150 -3.62 9.47 27.05
CA GLY A 150 -3.65 8.72 28.31
C GLY A 150 -2.92 7.39 28.29
N GLY A 151 -2.15 7.09 27.26
CA GLY A 151 -1.28 5.91 27.16
C GLY A 151 -2.06 4.59 27.27
N LEU A 152 -1.58 3.69 28.11
CA LEU A 152 -2.26 2.39 28.38
C LEU A 152 -3.64 2.52 29.01
N LYS A 153 -4.00 3.69 29.55
CA LYS A 153 -5.30 3.93 30.18
C LYS A 153 -6.37 4.45 29.22
N ALA A 154 -5.98 4.81 28.01
CA ALA A 154 -6.90 5.26 26.96
C ALA A 154 -7.91 4.16 26.61
N LYS A 155 -9.21 4.51 26.64
CA LYS A 155 -10.32 3.53 26.49
C LYS A 155 -10.98 3.54 25.10
N SER A 156 -10.67 4.54 24.28
CA SER A 156 -11.29 4.70 22.95
C SER A 156 -10.34 5.40 21.98
N ASN A 157 -10.65 5.35 20.69
CA ASN A 157 -9.91 6.06 19.64
C ASN A 157 -10.25 7.56 19.56
N ARG A 158 -11.15 8.07 20.41
CA ARG A 158 -11.75 9.41 20.28
C ARG A 158 -10.73 10.55 20.26
N ASN A 159 -9.63 10.45 21.00
CA ASN A 159 -8.60 11.47 21.09
C ASN A 159 -7.30 11.08 20.34
N ASP A 160 -7.28 9.91 19.72
CA ASP A 160 -6.12 9.44 18.97
C ASP A 160 -6.16 9.99 17.55
N TYR A 161 -5.30 10.96 17.27
CA TYR A 161 -5.26 11.65 15.98
C TYR A 161 -4.74 10.77 14.85
N PHE A 162 -3.92 9.75 15.13
CA PHE A 162 -3.46 8.81 14.12
C PHE A 162 -4.60 7.90 13.64
N PHE A 163 -5.43 7.39 14.55
CA PHE A 163 -6.61 6.62 14.16
C PHE A 163 -7.65 7.49 13.45
N LYS A 164 -7.89 8.72 13.92
CA LYS A 164 -8.76 9.68 13.22
C LYS A 164 -8.28 10.01 11.81
N ALA A 165 -6.98 10.11 11.60
CA ALA A 165 -6.44 10.31 10.26
C ALA A 165 -6.67 9.08 9.36
N ALA A 166 -6.53 7.87 9.90
CA ALA A 166 -6.87 6.64 9.17
C ALA A 166 -8.36 6.56 8.80
N GLU A 167 -9.24 6.96 9.71
CA GLU A 167 -10.70 7.08 9.47
C GLU A 167 -11.00 8.12 8.39
N ALA A 168 -10.33 9.28 8.41
CA ALA A 168 -10.50 10.34 7.41
C ALA A 168 -10.21 9.85 5.98
N PHE A 169 -9.33 8.85 5.81
CA PHE A 169 -9.04 8.17 4.55
C PHE A 169 -9.93 6.94 4.31
N LYS A 170 -10.85 6.61 5.21
CA LYS A 170 -11.69 5.40 5.16
C LYS A 170 -10.87 4.13 4.95
N LEU A 171 -9.74 3.99 5.66
CA LEU A 171 -8.80 2.90 5.41
C LEU A 171 -9.35 1.52 5.76
N THR A 172 -10.28 1.42 6.71
CA THR A 172 -10.94 0.16 7.09
C THR A 172 -12.08 -0.23 6.16
N ASP A 173 -12.66 0.74 5.41
CA ASP A 173 -13.75 0.48 4.51
C ASP A 173 -13.23 -0.28 3.27
N ARG A 174 -14.06 -1.12 2.68
CA ARG A 174 -13.77 -1.67 1.35
C ARG A 174 -13.77 -0.54 0.32
N VAL A 175 -12.98 -0.69 -0.73
CA VAL A 175 -12.96 0.25 -1.86
C VAL A 175 -14.25 0.14 -2.68
N GLY A 176 -14.92 -1.01 -2.57
CA GLY A 176 -16.17 -1.30 -3.25
C GLY A 176 -15.98 -1.64 -4.73
N ILE A 177 -14.88 -2.33 -5.06
CA ILE A 177 -14.63 -2.77 -6.44
C ILE A 177 -15.70 -3.78 -6.88
N ASP A 178 -16.10 -3.69 -8.14
CA ASP A 178 -17.08 -4.57 -8.79
C ASP A 178 -16.50 -5.96 -9.14
N LEU A 179 -15.62 -6.46 -8.29
CA LEU A 179 -15.06 -7.82 -8.34
C LEU A 179 -15.31 -8.55 -7.01
N PRO A 180 -15.47 -9.88 -7.05
CA PRO A 180 -15.69 -10.65 -5.84
C PRO A 180 -14.44 -10.72 -4.94
N ALA A 181 -14.67 -11.02 -3.66
CA ALA A 181 -13.65 -11.35 -2.68
C ALA A 181 -12.65 -10.21 -2.36
N GLU A 182 -13.09 -8.95 -2.40
CA GLU A 182 -12.30 -7.84 -1.87
C GLU A 182 -12.11 -8.01 -0.36
N SER A 183 -10.85 -7.96 0.10
CA SER A 183 -10.51 -7.93 1.53
C SER A 183 -10.65 -6.53 2.10
N ALA A 184 -11.26 -6.41 3.27
CA ALA A 184 -11.16 -5.19 4.05
C ALA A 184 -9.72 -5.00 4.56
N SER A 185 -9.21 -3.79 4.47
CA SER A 185 -7.94 -3.43 5.10
C SER A 185 -8.11 -3.36 6.62
N ARG A 186 -7.02 -3.46 7.36
CA ARG A 186 -7.04 -3.50 8.82
C ARG A 186 -6.18 -2.39 9.41
N ILE A 187 -6.78 -1.63 10.30
CA ILE A 187 -6.11 -0.68 11.17
C ILE A 187 -6.06 -1.29 12.57
N ALA A 188 -4.87 -1.34 13.15
CA ALA A 188 -4.66 -1.94 14.47
C ALA A 188 -5.01 -0.96 15.59
N ASP A 189 -6.25 -0.51 15.61
CA ASP A 189 -6.81 0.37 16.63
C ASP A 189 -7.14 -0.37 17.93
N ARG A 190 -7.73 0.33 18.90
CA ARG A 190 -8.06 -0.23 20.23
C ARG A 190 -9.13 -1.32 20.16
N GLU A 191 -10.11 -1.19 19.26
CA GLU A 191 -11.17 -2.20 19.09
C GLU A 191 -10.60 -3.48 18.48
N TYR A 192 -9.76 -3.32 17.46
CA TYR A 192 -9.05 -4.45 16.88
C TYR A 192 -8.16 -5.15 17.91
N LYS A 193 -7.33 -4.40 18.65
CA LYS A 193 -6.44 -4.96 19.67
C LYS A 193 -7.19 -5.77 20.71
N LYS A 194 -8.31 -5.24 21.20
CA LYS A 194 -9.19 -5.93 22.17
C LYS A 194 -9.75 -7.22 21.59
N SER A 195 -10.37 -7.14 20.40
CA SER A 195 -10.96 -8.31 19.75
C SER A 195 -9.92 -9.39 19.41
N TRP A 196 -8.76 -8.96 18.92
CA TRP A 196 -7.64 -9.86 18.64
C TRP A 196 -7.12 -10.55 19.89
N TYR A 197 -6.97 -9.81 20.98
CA TYR A 197 -6.51 -10.33 22.25
C TYR A 197 -7.47 -11.38 22.81
N GLU A 198 -8.76 -11.11 22.81
CA GLU A 198 -9.80 -12.07 23.27
C GLU A 198 -9.70 -13.41 22.54
N GLN A 199 -9.40 -13.39 21.24
CA GLN A 199 -9.26 -14.60 20.42
C GLN A 199 -7.91 -15.31 20.56
N ASN A 200 -6.85 -14.59 20.96
CA ASN A 200 -5.47 -15.11 20.93
C ASN A 200 -4.77 -15.10 22.28
N LYS A 201 -5.44 -14.75 23.36
CA LYS A 201 -4.87 -14.66 24.71
C LYS A 201 -4.16 -15.95 25.11
N ASP A 202 -4.81 -17.08 24.94
CA ASP A 202 -4.25 -18.39 25.31
C ASP A 202 -2.99 -18.73 24.49
N PHE A 203 -2.98 -18.32 23.21
CA PHE A 203 -1.78 -18.48 22.37
C PHE A 203 -0.61 -17.70 22.96
N TYR A 204 -0.80 -16.42 23.33
CA TYR A 204 0.27 -15.59 23.87
C TYR A 204 0.71 -16.06 25.25
N CYS A 205 -0.22 -16.36 26.15
CA CYS A 205 0.10 -16.73 27.53
C CYS A 205 0.82 -18.09 27.61
N ASN A 206 0.54 -18.99 26.69
CA ASN A 206 1.18 -20.32 26.63
C ASN A 206 2.37 -20.36 25.63
N TYR A 207 2.78 -19.22 25.06
CA TYR A 207 3.79 -19.17 24.02
C TYR A 207 5.16 -19.67 24.47
N LYS A 208 5.55 -19.36 25.72
CA LYS A 208 6.86 -19.76 26.27
C LYS A 208 7.07 -21.29 26.25
N GLU A 209 6.02 -22.07 26.53
CA GLU A 209 6.08 -23.52 26.50
C GLU A 209 6.24 -24.07 25.07
N ARG A 210 5.58 -23.42 24.09
CA ARG A 210 5.70 -23.76 22.67
C ARG A 210 7.06 -23.33 22.10
N ALA A 211 7.53 -22.14 22.45
CA ALA A 211 8.77 -21.58 21.93
C ALA A 211 10.02 -22.39 22.31
N LYS A 212 10.01 -23.05 23.48
CA LYS A 212 11.08 -23.98 23.87
C LYS A 212 11.18 -25.17 22.92
N LYS A 213 10.03 -25.67 22.37
CA LYS A 213 10.00 -26.75 21.39
C LYS A 213 10.48 -26.31 20.00
N ASP A 214 10.20 -25.07 19.62
CA ASP A 214 10.37 -24.56 18.25
C ASP A 214 11.62 -23.70 18.08
N GLN A 215 12.51 -23.62 19.07
CA GLN A 215 13.75 -22.81 19.06
C GLN A 215 13.51 -21.34 18.61
N GLN A 216 12.41 -20.75 19.04
CA GLN A 216 12.06 -19.38 18.69
C GLN A 216 12.95 -18.33 19.36
N SER A 217 13.06 -17.15 18.75
CA SER A 217 13.90 -16.07 19.25
C SER A 217 13.42 -15.54 20.61
N ALA A 218 14.36 -15.10 21.46
CA ALA A 218 14.06 -14.46 22.73
C ALA A 218 13.14 -13.23 22.57
N PHE A 219 13.25 -12.52 21.45
CA PHE A 219 12.38 -11.39 21.11
C PHE A 219 10.90 -11.81 20.96
N LEU A 220 10.62 -12.91 20.26
CA LEU A 220 9.23 -13.40 20.10
C LEU A 220 8.64 -13.89 21.42
N ILE A 221 9.47 -14.51 22.27
CA ILE A 221 9.06 -14.92 23.61
C ILE A 221 8.69 -13.71 24.47
N GLN A 222 9.51 -12.66 24.45
CA GLN A 222 9.23 -11.41 25.16
C GLN A 222 7.96 -10.73 24.62
N LEU A 223 7.82 -10.63 23.31
CA LEU A 223 6.64 -10.04 22.68
C LEU A 223 5.35 -10.79 23.04
N ALA A 224 5.39 -12.12 23.07
CA ALA A 224 4.25 -12.92 23.49
C ALA A 224 3.92 -12.73 24.98
N ALA A 225 4.93 -12.63 25.86
CA ALA A 225 4.73 -12.35 27.27
C ALA A 225 4.08 -10.97 27.50
N GLU A 226 4.53 -9.95 26.78
CA GLU A 226 3.91 -8.61 26.81
C GLU A 226 2.46 -8.65 26.27
N ASN A 227 2.21 -9.39 25.19
CA ASN A 227 0.84 -9.55 24.67
C ASN A 227 -0.07 -10.36 25.60
N CYS A 228 0.47 -11.27 26.39
CA CYS A 228 -0.31 -11.98 27.41
C CYS A 228 -0.87 -11.03 28.50
N VAL A 229 -0.13 -9.97 28.83
CA VAL A 229 -0.49 -9.01 29.90
C VAL A 229 -1.34 -7.87 29.36
N ASP A 230 -0.90 -7.21 28.30
CA ASP A 230 -1.44 -5.95 27.79
C ASP A 230 -1.80 -6.03 26.28
N GLY A 231 -2.05 -7.22 25.74
CA GLY A 231 -2.34 -7.41 24.32
C GLY A 231 -3.65 -6.79 23.85
N ASP A 232 -4.56 -6.48 24.78
CA ASP A 232 -5.82 -5.76 24.56
C ASP A 232 -5.64 -4.24 24.42
N LYS A 233 -4.44 -3.72 24.67
CA LYS A 233 -4.16 -2.29 24.69
C LYS A 233 -3.25 -1.87 23.53
N VAL A 234 -3.42 -0.64 23.09
CA VAL A 234 -2.43 0.02 22.21
C VAL A 234 -1.28 0.50 23.07
N ARG A 235 -0.13 -0.15 22.93
CA ARG A 235 1.10 0.20 23.66
C ARG A 235 1.86 1.29 22.91
N ALA A 236 2.80 1.94 23.59
CA ALA A 236 3.66 2.96 22.99
C ALA A 236 4.34 2.46 21.68
N GLY A 237 4.88 1.24 21.70
CA GLY A 237 5.47 0.62 20.52
C GLY A 237 4.48 0.36 19.37
N ASP A 238 3.21 0.08 19.67
CA ASP A 238 2.16 -0.06 18.66
C ASP A 238 1.86 1.29 18.00
N ALA A 239 1.72 2.37 18.79
CA ALA A 239 1.49 3.73 18.29
C ALA A 239 2.65 4.21 17.39
N VAL A 240 3.89 3.97 17.82
CA VAL A 240 5.11 4.31 17.08
C VAL A 240 5.16 3.55 15.75
N ASN A 241 4.95 2.23 15.74
CA ASN A 241 4.92 1.43 14.53
C ASN A 241 3.78 1.85 13.60
N PHE A 242 2.60 2.13 14.16
CA PHE A 242 1.46 2.60 13.38
C PHE A 242 1.77 3.89 12.62
N SER A 243 2.51 4.82 13.23
CA SER A 243 2.85 6.10 12.64
C SER A 243 3.63 6.00 11.32
N ILE A 244 4.28 4.89 11.07
CA ILE A 244 5.02 4.62 9.84
C ILE A 244 4.41 3.48 9.00
N GLY A 245 3.19 3.06 9.32
CA GLY A 245 2.49 1.99 8.59
C GLY A 245 3.07 0.61 8.79
N GLN A 246 3.56 0.34 9.99
CA GLN A 246 4.09 -0.95 10.43
C GLN A 246 3.22 -1.55 11.55
N GLY A 247 3.66 -2.65 12.14
CA GLY A 247 2.91 -3.39 13.15
C GLY A 247 1.76 -4.21 12.54
N ASP A 248 0.60 -4.22 13.21
CA ASP A 248 -0.55 -5.05 12.80
C ASP A 248 -1.45 -4.37 11.75
N THR A 249 -1.09 -3.16 11.30
CA THR A 249 -1.82 -2.44 10.25
C THR A 249 -1.44 -2.97 8.88
N VAL A 250 -2.47 -3.35 8.10
CA VAL A 250 -2.28 -3.87 6.74
C VAL A 250 -3.32 -3.31 5.78
N LEU A 251 -2.88 -2.96 4.58
CA LEU A 251 -3.72 -2.44 3.50
C LEU A 251 -3.63 -3.33 2.27
N THR A 252 -4.70 -3.35 1.47
CA THR A 252 -4.61 -3.87 0.11
C THR A 252 -3.92 -2.85 -0.80
N PRO A 253 -3.20 -3.29 -1.85
CA PRO A 253 -2.66 -2.36 -2.86
C PRO A 253 -3.73 -1.45 -3.47
N LEU A 254 -4.95 -1.95 -3.67
CA LEU A 254 -6.08 -1.17 -4.17
C LEU A 254 -6.48 -0.05 -3.18
N LYS A 255 -6.58 -0.34 -1.89
CA LYS A 255 -6.91 0.67 -0.86
C LYS A 255 -5.85 1.76 -0.80
N LEU A 256 -4.58 1.40 -0.87
CA LEU A 256 -3.50 2.38 -0.90
C LEU A 256 -3.55 3.23 -2.18
N THR A 257 -3.89 2.63 -3.34
CA THR A 257 -4.08 3.38 -4.59
C THR A 257 -5.23 4.38 -4.48
N GLN A 258 -6.37 3.99 -3.88
CA GLN A 258 -7.50 4.88 -3.63
C GLN A 258 -7.11 6.07 -2.75
N ALA A 259 -6.33 5.85 -1.70
CA ALA A 259 -5.85 6.91 -0.81
C ALA A 259 -4.98 7.94 -1.57
N TYR A 260 -4.05 7.47 -2.41
CA TYR A 260 -3.23 8.35 -3.24
C TYR A 260 -4.02 9.04 -4.35
N ALA A 261 -5.01 8.38 -4.93
CA ALA A 261 -5.94 8.98 -5.89
C ALA A 261 -6.76 10.11 -5.24
N ALA A 262 -7.20 9.94 -3.99
CA ALA A 262 -7.92 10.96 -3.24
C ALA A 262 -7.02 12.17 -2.91
N ILE A 263 -5.75 11.96 -2.54
CA ILE A 263 -4.79 13.08 -2.38
C ILE A 263 -4.60 13.81 -3.72
N ALA A 264 -4.41 13.07 -4.81
CA ALA A 264 -4.16 13.61 -6.13
C ALA A 264 -5.29 14.52 -6.62
N ASN A 265 -6.54 14.10 -6.45
CA ASN A 265 -7.72 14.81 -6.96
C ASN A 265 -8.30 15.88 -6.01
N GLY A 266 -7.60 16.19 -4.91
CA GLY A 266 -8.03 17.21 -3.96
C GLY A 266 -9.01 16.74 -2.89
N GLY A 267 -9.13 15.44 -2.68
CA GLY A 267 -9.84 14.85 -1.53
C GLY A 267 -11.06 13.99 -1.87
N THR A 268 -11.42 13.82 -3.13
CA THR A 268 -12.56 12.96 -3.49
C THR A 268 -12.20 11.48 -3.42
N ILE A 269 -12.99 10.70 -2.67
CA ILE A 269 -12.87 9.24 -2.58
C ILE A 269 -13.85 8.62 -3.56
N TRP A 270 -13.34 7.96 -4.59
CA TRP A 270 -14.13 7.25 -5.59
C TRP A 270 -14.23 5.76 -5.28
N GLN A 271 -15.37 5.15 -5.61
CA GLN A 271 -15.49 3.70 -5.71
C GLN A 271 -14.61 3.19 -6.85
N ALA A 272 -13.94 2.05 -6.63
CA ALA A 272 -13.21 1.40 -7.71
C ALA A 272 -14.17 0.69 -8.67
N LEU A 273 -13.99 0.88 -9.97
CA LEU A 273 -14.80 0.24 -11.01
C LEU A 273 -13.90 -0.35 -12.11
N VAL A 274 -14.07 -1.64 -12.39
CA VAL A 274 -13.47 -2.34 -13.54
C VAL A 274 -14.43 -2.34 -14.72
N GLY A 275 -15.68 -2.68 -14.47
CA GLY A 275 -16.74 -2.72 -15.47
C GLY A 275 -17.04 -1.32 -16.04
N LYS A 276 -17.19 -1.23 -17.34
CA LYS A 276 -17.55 0.01 -18.03
C LYS A 276 -19.01 0.00 -18.49
N ALA A 277 -19.43 -1.12 -19.07
CA ALA A 277 -20.82 -1.30 -19.55
C ALA A 277 -21.15 -2.78 -19.73
N ILE A 278 -22.43 -3.10 -19.72
CA ILE A 278 -22.99 -4.34 -20.22
C ILE A 278 -23.43 -4.10 -21.65
N VAL A 279 -22.97 -4.94 -22.57
CA VAL A 279 -23.27 -4.82 -24.00
C VAL A 279 -23.80 -6.15 -24.54
N LYS A 280 -24.73 -6.09 -25.49
CA LYS A 280 -25.15 -7.25 -26.26
C LYS A 280 -24.08 -7.66 -27.27
N THR A 281 -24.23 -8.82 -27.88
CA THR A 281 -23.31 -9.33 -28.90
C THR A 281 -23.21 -8.47 -30.15
N ASP A 282 -24.28 -7.71 -30.45
CA ASP A 282 -24.33 -6.75 -31.57
C ASP A 282 -23.68 -5.39 -31.24
N GLY A 283 -23.17 -5.22 -29.99
CA GLY A 283 -22.54 -4.01 -29.50
C GLY A 283 -23.53 -3.00 -28.90
N THR A 284 -24.84 -3.33 -28.83
CA THR A 284 -25.83 -2.47 -28.16
C THR A 284 -25.54 -2.39 -26.67
N VAL A 285 -25.42 -1.18 -26.14
CA VAL A 285 -25.22 -0.95 -24.70
C VAL A 285 -26.51 -1.17 -23.94
N VAL A 286 -26.53 -2.13 -23.01
CA VAL A 286 -27.65 -2.40 -22.11
C VAL A 286 -27.61 -1.47 -20.91
N GLU A 287 -26.42 -1.36 -20.30
CA GLU A 287 -26.20 -0.57 -19.09
C GLU A 287 -24.79 0.02 -19.09
N ARG A 288 -24.62 1.24 -18.60
CA ARG A 288 -23.32 1.88 -18.36
C ARG A 288 -23.11 2.07 -16.86
N PHE A 289 -21.97 1.61 -16.36
CA PHE A 289 -21.58 1.88 -14.98
C PHE A 289 -20.95 3.27 -14.89
N THR A 290 -21.53 4.10 -14.02
CA THR A 290 -21.07 5.47 -13.80
C THR A 290 -20.17 5.54 -12.55
N PRO A 291 -19.16 6.42 -12.54
CA PRO A 291 -18.35 6.66 -11.35
C PRO A 291 -19.20 7.05 -10.14
N GLN A 292 -18.92 6.44 -8.99
CA GLN A 292 -19.62 6.71 -7.74
C GLN A 292 -18.68 7.32 -6.72
N LYS A 293 -19.07 8.47 -6.16
CA LYS A 293 -18.35 9.11 -5.08
C LYS A 293 -18.74 8.48 -3.74
N LEU A 294 -17.76 7.91 -3.02
CA LEU A 294 -17.93 7.35 -1.67
C LEU A 294 -17.84 8.40 -0.56
N GLY A 295 -17.29 9.57 -0.87
CA GLY A 295 -17.13 10.65 0.07
C GLY A 295 -15.96 11.58 -0.29
N THR A 296 -15.57 12.38 0.69
CA THR A 296 -14.39 13.25 0.64
C THR A 296 -13.50 12.96 1.86
N LEU A 297 -12.20 13.17 1.71
CA LEU A 297 -11.28 13.14 2.84
C LEU A 297 -11.70 14.22 3.87
N ASP A 298 -11.81 13.84 5.13
CA ASP A 298 -11.93 14.79 6.24
C ASP A 298 -10.56 15.39 6.57
N VAL A 299 -10.03 16.17 5.62
CA VAL A 299 -8.69 16.77 5.65
C VAL A 299 -8.78 18.18 5.09
N LYS A 300 -8.13 19.16 5.72
CA LYS A 300 -8.09 20.55 5.24
C LYS A 300 -7.49 20.61 3.83
N PRO A 301 -8.03 21.44 2.93
CA PRO A 301 -7.46 21.63 1.59
C PRO A 301 -5.98 22.06 1.60
N SER A 302 -5.56 22.84 2.61
CA SER A 302 -4.16 23.24 2.81
C SER A 302 -3.26 22.04 3.08
N THR A 303 -3.72 21.08 3.89
CA THR A 303 -2.99 19.86 4.22
C THR A 303 -2.89 18.92 3.02
N ILE A 304 -3.94 18.84 2.19
CA ILE A 304 -3.88 18.10 0.92
C ILE A 304 -2.81 18.70 -0.01
N LYS A 305 -2.78 20.04 -0.16
CA LYS A 305 -1.73 20.73 -0.94
C LYS A 305 -0.34 20.51 -0.36
N PHE A 306 -0.21 20.51 0.96
CA PHE A 306 1.04 20.22 1.64
C PHE A 306 1.52 18.79 1.32
N LEU A 307 0.63 17.80 1.39
CA LEU A 307 0.92 16.42 1.01
C LEU A 307 1.36 16.31 -0.46
N GLN A 308 0.65 16.98 -1.37
CA GLN A 308 0.99 16.99 -2.80
C GLN A 308 2.41 17.55 -3.02
N SER A 309 2.76 18.64 -2.33
CA SER A 309 4.12 19.20 -2.36
C SER A 309 5.16 18.22 -1.80
N GLY A 310 4.92 17.62 -0.63
CA GLY A 310 5.82 16.64 -0.02
C GLY A 310 6.06 15.44 -0.90
N LEU A 311 5.00 14.87 -1.49
CA LEU A 311 5.09 13.73 -2.41
C LEU A 311 5.88 14.06 -3.69
N ARG A 312 5.82 15.31 -4.17
CA ARG A 312 6.67 15.78 -5.26
C ARG A 312 8.14 15.80 -4.84
N GLN A 313 8.46 16.26 -3.63
CA GLN A 313 9.84 16.31 -3.14
C GLN A 313 10.49 14.94 -3.02
N VAL A 314 9.74 13.87 -2.72
CA VAL A 314 10.25 12.48 -2.73
C VAL A 314 10.89 12.12 -4.06
N VAL A 315 10.28 12.60 -5.16
CA VAL A 315 10.69 12.28 -6.54
C VAL A 315 11.76 13.26 -7.06
N VAL A 316 11.76 14.50 -6.57
CA VAL A 316 12.73 15.53 -7.01
C VAL A 316 14.08 15.37 -6.32
N ARG A 317 14.08 15.20 -4.99
CA ARG A 317 15.29 15.21 -4.17
C ARG A 317 15.31 14.17 -3.05
N GLY A 318 14.28 13.34 -2.97
CA GLY A 318 14.11 12.33 -1.91
C GLY A 318 14.47 10.92 -2.37
N THR A 319 13.86 9.97 -1.69
CA THR A 319 14.15 8.52 -1.84
C THR A 319 13.89 7.97 -3.23
N ALA A 320 13.11 8.63 -4.09
CA ALA A 320 12.82 8.21 -5.46
C ALA A 320 13.50 9.07 -6.54
N ALA A 321 14.33 10.05 -6.17
CA ALA A 321 14.93 10.98 -7.13
C ALA A 321 15.74 10.27 -8.22
N GLY A 322 16.58 9.28 -7.85
CA GLY A 322 17.37 8.53 -8.80
C GLY A 322 16.54 7.69 -9.79
N VAL A 323 15.35 7.22 -9.37
CA VAL A 323 14.46 6.42 -10.23
C VAL A 323 13.83 7.28 -11.32
N PHE A 324 13.40 8.50 -10.98
CA PHE A 324 12.65 9.35 -11.91
C PHE A 324 13.49 10.49 -12.53
N SER A 325 14.81 10.51 -12.29
CA SER A 325 15.71 11.45 -12.95
C SER A 325 15.55 11.37 -14.47
N GLY A 326 15.37 12.53 -15.12
CA GLY A 326 15.18 12.65 -16.57
C GLY A 326 13.85 12.08 -17.09
N PHE A 327 12.91 11.72 -16.22
CA PHE A 327 11.58 11.29 -16.66
C PHE A 327 10.75 12.49 -17.11
N PRO A 328 10.15 12.50 -18.32
CA PRO A 328 9.58 13.71 -18.93
C PRO A 328 8.22 14.12 -18.33
N VAL A 329 7.62 13.28 -17.46
CA VAL A 329 6.36 13.56 -16.78
C VAL A 329 6.63 13.74 -15.29
N GLU A 330 6.08 14.78 -14.70
CA GLU A 330 6.21 15.03 -13.27
C GLU A 330 5.39 14.03 -12.46
N ILE A 331 6.08 13.32 -11.58
CA ILE A 331 5.51 12.31 -10.69
C ILE A 331 5.52 12.82 -9.26
N SER A 332 4.47 12.52 -8.51
CA SER A 332 4.41 12.66 -7.06
C SER A 332 4.17 11.30 -6.44
N GLY A 333 4.92 10.92 -5.40
CA GLY A 333 4.78 9.60 -4.82
C GLY A 333 5.62 9.36 -3.58
N LYS A 334 5.52 8.17 -3.01
CA LYS A 334 6.25 7.77 -1.81
C LYS A 334 6.74 6.34 -1.93
N THR A 335 8.00 6.13 -1.56
CA THR A 335 8.58 4.81 -1.36
C THR A 335 8.14 4.23 -0.01
N GLY A 336 8.01 2.91 0.05
CA GLY A 336 7.85 2.17 1.28
C GLY A 336 8.76 0.94 1.29
N THR A 337 9.27 0.61 2.46
CA THR A 337 10.05 -0.60 2.72
C THR A 337 9.50 -1.19 4.00
N GLY A 338 8.70 -2.25 3.86
CA GLY A 338 7.93 -2.84 4.96
C GLY A 338 8.64 -4.05 5.53
N GLN A 339 9.01 -4.00 6.80
CA GLN A 339 9.59 -5.15 7.47
C GLN A 339 8.61 -6.32 7.51
N VAL A 340 9.11 -7.51 7.22
CA VAL A 340 8.37 -8.76 7.27
C VAL A 340 9.03 -9.70 8.25
N PHE A 341 8.30 -10.10 9.29
CA PHE A 341 8.79 -11.07 10.26
C PHE A 341 8.61 -12.51 9.77
N GLY A 342 9.51 -13.38 10.24
CA GLY A 342 9.45 -14.81 9.96
C GLY A 342 10.58 -15.28 9.05
N ARG A 343 10.51 -16.57 8.68
CA ARG A 343 11.53 -17.22 7.85
C ARG A 343 10.90 -17.79 6.58
N ASN A 344 11.70 -17.85 5.55
CA ASN A 344 11.41 -18.58 4.33
C ASN A 344 11.52 -20.10 4.58
N PRO A 345 10.97 -20.95 3.71
CA PRO A 345 11.09 -22.41 3.84
C PRO A 345 12.53 -22.94 3.84
N ASP A 346 13.49 -22.18 3.31
CA ASP A 346 14.92 -22.48 3.31
C ASP A 346 15.64 -22.02 4.60
N GLY A 347 14.89 -21.49 5.59
CA GLY A 347 15.40 -20.99 6.87
C GLY A 347 15.96 -19.56 6.84
N SER A 348 16.10 -18.92 5.67
CA SER A 348 16.52 -17.52 5.58
C SER A 348 15.46 -16.58 6.17
N ALA A 349 15.90 -15.42 6.70
CA ALA A 349 14.96 -14.36 7.09
C ALA A 349 14.19 -13.87 5.87
N LYS A 350 12.94 -13.45 6.06
CA LYS A 350 12.18 -12.80 4.98
C LYS A 350 12.76 -11.42 4.71
N ASP A 351 12.87 -11.09 3.42
CA ASP A 351 13.21 -9.74 2.98
C ASP A 351 12.02 -8.79 3.14
N ASP A 352 12.31 -7.48 3.17
CA ASP A 352 11.31 -6.44 3.29
C ASP A 352 10.38 -6.38 2.06
N THR A 353 9.13 -5.97 2.27
CA THR A 353 8.19 -5.69 1.18
C THR A 353 8.50 -4.33 0.56
N SER A 354 8.72 -4.32 -0.75
CA SER A 354 8.96 -3.10 -1.53
C SER A 354 7.63 -2.46 -1.94
N TRP A 355 7.50 -1.13 -1.75
CA TRP A 355 6.34 -0.34 -2.15
C TRP A 355 6.72 0.93 -2.91
N PHE A 356 5.91 1.28 -3.88
CA PHE A 356 5.83 2.64 -4.41
C PHE A 356 4.39 3.00 -4.72
N ALA A 357 3.87 4.04 -4.07
CA ALA A 357 2.54 4.58 -4.29
C ALA A 357 2.66 6.02 -4.80
N SER A 358 1.93 6.36 -5.86
CA SER A 358 2.18 7.59 -6.61
C SER A 358 0.97 8.03 -7.43
N TYR A 359 1.06 9.25 -7.95
CA TYR A 359 0.17 9.74 -9.00
C TYR A 359 0.92 10.62 -10.01
N ALA A 360 0.37 10.74 -11.19
CA ALA A 360 0.91 11.54 -12.28
C ALA A 360 -0.17 12.04 -13.26
N PRO A 361 0.07 13.19 -13.96
CA PRO A 361 1.08 14.19 -13.67
C PRO A 361 0.92 14.82 -12.29
N THR A 362 1.97 15.45 -11.74
CA THR A 362 1.87 16.18 -10.45
C THR A 362 0.81 17.28 -10.52
N ASN A 363 0.87 18.08 -11.59
CA ASN A 363 -0.14 19.07 -11.90
C ASN A 363 -1.19 18.44 -12.82
N ASN A 364 -2.48 18.68 -12.52
CA ASN A 364 -3.61 18.09 -13.24
C ASN A 364 -3.57 16.54 -13.24
N PRO A 365 -3.59 15.87 -12.06
CA PRO A 365 -3.39 14.45 -11.93
C PRO A 365 -4.40 13.63 -12.72
N ARG A 366 -3.91 12.52 -13.31
CA ARG A 366 -4.71 11.63 -14.11
C ARG A 366 -4.74 10.20 -13.57
N TYR A 367 -3.57 9.68 -13.24
CA TYR A 367 -3.41 8.29 -12.83
C TYR A 367 -2.80 8.21 -11.44
N ALA A 368 -3.38 7.39 -10.57
CA ALA A 368 -2.72 6.88 -9.39
C ALA A 368 -2.20 5.48 -9.68
N VAL A 369 -0.94 5.23 -9.35
CA VAL A 369 -0.26 3.95 -9.58
C VAL A 369 0.40 3.49 -8.29
N THR A 370 0.05 2.28 -7.86
CA THR A 370 0.72 1.62 -6.73
C THR A 370 1.29 0.29 -7.19
N MET A 371 2.52 0.00 -6.78
CA MET A 371 3.14 -1.31 -6.92
C MET A 371 3.67 -1.80 -5.59
N MET A 372 3.44 -3.07 -5.31
CA MET A 372 3.96 -3.80 -4.18
C MET A 372 4.69 -5.05 -4.68
N ILE A 373 5.88 -5.31 -4.14
CA ILE A 373 6.63 -6.54 -4.39
C ILE A 373 6.93 -7.19 -3.03
N GLY A 374 6.38 -8.37 -2.82
CA GLY A 374 6.65 -9.18 -1.63
C GLY A 374 8.13 -9.59 -1.61
N GLN A 375 8.77 -9.42 -0.46
CA GLN A 375 10.19 -9.67 -0.31
C GLN A 375 11.05 -8.98 -1.40
N GLY A 376 10.63 -7.78 -1.82
CA GLY A 376 11.25 -7.02 -2.91
C GLY A 376 12.34 -6.05 -2.46
N GLY A 377 12.61 -5.97 -1.16
CA GLY A 377 13.64 -5.09 -0.59
C GLY A 377 13.26 -3.61 -0.69
N PHE A 378 14.19 -2.77 -1.13
CA PHE A 378 14.04 -1.33 -1.08
C PHE A 378 13.03 -0.80 -2.11
N GLY A 379 12.10 0.08 -1.64
CA GLY A 379 10.96 0.56 -2.42
C GLY A 379 11.33 1.25 -3.74
N ALA A 380 12.37 2.07 -3.75
CA ALA A 380 12.78 2.80 -4.95
C ALA A 380 13.35 1.86 -6.03
N SER A 381 14.28 0.97 -5.66
CA SER A 381 15.05 0.15 -6.60
C SER A 381 14.24 -0.99 -7.24
N THR A 382 13.12 -1.36 -6.63
CA THR A 382 12.26 -2.47 -7.11
C THR A 382 10.91 -1.94 -7.58
N SER A 383 10.01 -1.57 -6.67
CA SER A 383 8.66 -1.10 -7.03
C SER A 383 8.66 0.23 -7.77
N GLY A 384 9.54 1.18 -7.40
CA GLY A 384 9.66 2.48 -8.06
C GLY A 384 10.01 2.35 -9.54
N VAL A 385 10.95 1.46 -9.88
CA VAL A 385 11.33 1.18 -11.29
C VAL A 385 10.16 0.57 -12.06
N GLY A 386 9.42 -0.35 -11.44
CA GLY A 386 8.22 -0.93 -12.05
C GLY A 386 7.14 0.12 -12.32
N VAL A 387 6.91 1.03 -11.39
CA VAL A 387 5.96 2.15 -11.56
C VAL A 387 6.42 3.11 -12.66
N ARG A 388 7.73 3.42 -12.74
CA ARG A 388 8.27 4.21 -13.86
C ARG A 388 7.96 3.56 -15.21
N ALA A 389 8.10 2.24 -15.34
CA ALA A 389 7.77 1.50 -16.56
C ALA A 389 6.26 1.59 -16.88
N ILE A 390 5.38 1.51 -15.87
CA ILE A 390 3.93 1.71 -16.05
C ILE A 390 3.66 3.12 -16.58
N TYR A 391 4.24 4.15 -15.98
CA TYR A 391 4.06 5.54 -16.45
C TYR A 391 4.64 5.75 -17.86
N SER A 392 5.75 5.10 -18.20
CA SER A 392 6.28 5.15 -19.56
C SER A 392 5.25 4.66 -20.59
N THR A 393 4.55 3.57 -20.27
CA THR A 393 3.48 3.05 -21.13
C THR A 393 2.26 3.98 -21.16
N LEU A 394 1.81 4.45 -20.00
CA LEU A 394 0.62 5.31 -19.89
C LEU A 394 0.77 6.63 -20.66
N PHE A 395 1.96 7.21 -20.64
CA PHE A 395 2.25 8.50 -21.26
C PHE A 395 3.00 8.40 -22.60
N GLY A 396 3.20 7.18 -23.11
CA GLY A 396 3.92 6.97 -24.37
C GLY A 396 5.37 7.48 -24.32
N VAL A 397 6.09 7.24 -23.22
CA VAL A 397 7.47 7.72 -23.07
C VAL A 397 8.42 6.81 -23.83
N THR A 398 9.03 7.34 -24.88
CA THR A 398 10.03 6.65 -25.70
C THR A 398 11.25 7.55 -25.88
N GLY A 399 12.46 7.02 -25.65
CA GLY A 399 13.70 7.81 -25.78
C GLY A 399 13.76 9.05 -24.86
N GLY A 400 13.10 8.99 -23.68
CA GLY A 400 13.07 10.11 -22.72
C GLY A 400 12.12 11.26 -23.09
N ARG A 401 11.26 11.07 -24.08
CA ARG A 401 10.26 12.05 -24.54
C ARG A 401 8.87 11.44 -24.51
N VAL A 402 7.85 12.29 -24.29
CA VAL A 402 6.44 11.88 -24.42
C VAL A 402 6.08 11.85 -25.90
N ASP A 403 5.56 10.72 -26.38
CA ASP A 403 4.93 10.60 -27.68
C ASP A 403 3.40 10.57 -27.47
N PRO A 404 2.69 11.66 -27.82
CA PRO A 404 1.24 11.71 -27.67
C PRO A 404 0.49 10.65 -28.48
N GLY A 405 1.04 10.20 -29.60
CA GLY A 405 0.47 9.15 -30.43
C GLY A 405 0.59 7.75 -29.84
N ALA A 406 1.56 7.54 -28.96
CA ALA A 406 1.81 6.26 -28.27
C ALA A 406 1.17 6.19 -26.88
N THR A 407 0.47 7.25 -26.41
CA THR A 407 -0.23 7.22 -25.13
C THR A 407 -1.42 6.28 -25.21
N ILE A 408 -1.61 5.45 -24.17
CA ILE A 408 -2.77 4.52 -24.12
C ILE A 408 -4.10 5.28 -24.03
N PHE A 409 -4.11 6.46 -23.40
CA PHE A 409 -5.27 7.35 -23.30
C PHE A 409 -4.87 8.77 -23.73
N PRO A 410 -4.88 9.08 -25.03
CA PRO A 410 -4.61 10.42 -25.53
C PRO A 410 -5.53 11.42 -24.84
N GLU A 411 -4.98 12.55 -24.37
CA GLU A 411 -5.70 13.59 -23.62
C GLU A 411 -6.47 13.11 -22.40
N GLY A 412 -6.23 11.88 -21.98
CA GLY A 412 -6.82 11.29 -20.81
C GLY A 412 -8.32 11.00 -20.91
N LYS A 413 -8.88 10.90 -22.08
CA LYS A 413 -10.25 10.39 -22.27
C LYS A 413 -10.20 8.88 -22.58
N PRO A 414 -10.96 8.04 -21.83
CA PRO A 414 -11.15 6.67 -22.25
C PRO A 414 -11.84 6.65 -23.63
N PRO A 415 -11.60 5.63 -24.47
CA PRO A 415 -12.26 5.55 -25.77
C PRO A 415 -13.78 5.63 -25.61
N GLU A 416 -14.41 6.51 -26.38
CA GLU A 416 -15.88 6.73 -26.33
C GLU A 416 -16.64 5.54 -26.89
N GLN A 417 -16.04 4.81 -27.81
CA GLN A 417 -16.64 3.63 -28.42
C GLN A 417 -16.23 2.36 -27.67
N LEU A 418 -17.23 1.58 -27.30
CA LEU A 418 -17.00 0.22 -26.81
C LEU A 418 -16.59 -0.67 -28.00
N PRO A 419 -15.61 -1.57 -27.82
CA PRO A 419 -15.23 -2.48 -28.87
C PRO A 419 -16.44 -3.36 -29.24
N LYS A 420 -16.61 -3.65 -30.52
CA LYS A 420 -17.57 -4.68 -30.98
C LYS A 420 -17.07 -6.03 -30.46
N ILE A 421 -17.90 -6.71 -29.69
CA ILE A 421 -17.58 -8.04 -29.17
C ILE A 421 -18.05 -9.06 -30.20
N SER A 422 -17.11 -9.71 -30.88
CA SER A 422 -17.39 -10.87 -31.72
C SER A 422 -17.28 -12.12 -30.86
N LEU A 423 -18.39 -12.70 -30.47
CA LEU A 423 -18.42 -14.05 -29.88
C LEU A 423 -18.15 -15.05 -31.01
N VAL A 424 -16.96 -15.64 -31.00
CA VAL A 424 -16.69 -16.83 -31.84
C VAL A 424 -17.35 -18.01 -31.11
N ILE A 425 -18.62 -18.24 -31.38
CA ILE A 425 -19.30 -19.48 -30.97
C ILE A 425 -18.68 -20.60 -31.83
N LYS A 426 -17.71 -21.34 -31.28
CA LYS A 426 -17.33 -22.62 -31.87
C LYS A 426 -18.56 -23.53 -31.83
N LYS A 427 -19.22 -23.73 -32.96
CA LYS A 427 -20.20 -24.81 -33.11
C LYS A 427 -19.49 -26.10 -32.70
N LYS A 428 -19.94 -26.75 -31.63
CA LYS A 428 -19.59 -28.15 -31.38
C LYS A 428 -19.98 -28.93 -32.62
N GLY A 429 -18.97 -29.47 -33.31
CA GLY A 429 -19.23 -30.37 -34.42
C GLY A 429 -20.11 -31.52 -33.95
N ALA A 430 -21.19 -31.74 -34.68
CA ALA A 430 -21.97 -32.95 -34.57
C ALA A 430 -21.05 -34.13 -34.88
N GLN A 431 -20.86 -35.04 -33.95
CA GLN A 431 -20.58 -36.44 -34.16
C GLN A 431 -21.46 -37.21 -33.18
#